data_455709e055ba9de22dc10e3d8f6bf194
#
_entry.id   455709e055ba9de22dc10e3d8f6bf194
#
_cell.length_a   1.000
_cell.length_b   1.000
_cell.length_c   1.000
_cell.angle_alpha   90.00
_cell.angle_beta   90.00
_cell.angle_gamma   90.00
#
_symmetry.space_group_name_H-M   'P 1'
#
loop_
_entity.id
_entity.type
_entity.pdbx_description
1 polymer ?
#
loop_
_entity_poly.entity_id
_entity_poly.type
_entity_poly.pdbx_seq_one_letter_code
_entity_poly.pdbx_strand_id
1 'polypeptide(L)'
;MDDSRDVELLDQLARARTALVEQIGRRIVGQHKIVDDLVAALLAGGHVLLVGVPGLAKTLLVQTVAQALDLQFSRVQFTPDLMPSDITGTELLEEDHATGRRIFKFAKGPIFGNIVLADEINRAPPKTQAALLQAMQEHAVTAAGTTHRLPEPFFVLATQNPIEQEGTYPLPEAQLDRFMMQLIVGYPSREEEERIVAATTGDREIEIEPVLNAQQ
;
A
#
# COMPACT_ATOMS: atom_id res chain seq x y z
N MET A 1 15.69 -24.64 20.85
CA MET A 1 14.59 -24.00 20.11
C MET A 1 13.35 -24.37 20.89
N ASP A 2 12.59 -23.39 21.31
CA ASP A 2 11.49 -23.59 22.28
C ASP A 2 10.21 -23.86 21.47
N ASP A 3 9.97 -25.15 21.20
CA ASP A 3 8.88 -25.67 20.37
C ASP A 3 7.46 -25.17 20.83
N SER A 4 7.33 -24.89 22.12
CA SER A 4 6.08 -24.39 22.70
C SER A 4 5.80 -22.92 22.37
N ARG A 5 6.85 -22.09 22.30
CA ARG A 5 6.74 -20.67 21.95
C ARG A 5 6.43 -20.48 20.47
N ASP A 6 7.03 -21.32 19.62
CA ASP A 6 6.79 -21.26 18.17
C ASP A 6 5.35 -21.68 17.84
N VAL A 7 4.80 -22.69 18.55
CA VAL A 7 3.37 -23.09 18.41
C VAL A 7 2.43 -21.98 18.87
N GLU A 8 2.74 -21.30 19.98
CA GLU A 8 1.91 -20.18 20.47
C GLU A 8 1.90 -18.99 19.49
N LEU A 9 3.06 -18.65 18.89
CA LEU A 9 3.15 -17.62 17.87
C LEU A 9 2.36 -17.97 16.62
N LEU A 10 2.39 -19.22 16.17
CA LEU A 10 1.59 -19.70 15.04
C LEU A 10 0.09 -19.59 15.32
N ASP A 11 -0.35 -19.94 16.52
CA ASP A 11 -1.75 -19.80 16.93
C ASP A 11 -2.19 -18.33 17.02
N GLN A 12 -1.32 -17.44 17.48
CA GLN A 12 -1.59 -16.00 17.49
C GLN A 12 -1.70 -15.45 16.07
N LEU A 13 -0.79 -15.83 15.17
CA LEU A 13 -0.80 -15.42 13.76
C LEU A 13 -2.08 -15.90 13.06
N ALA A 14 -2.49 -17.15 13.28
CA ALA A 14 -3.70 -17.71 12.69
C ALA A 14 -4.97 -16.97 13.16
N ARG A 15 -5.04 -16.61 14.46
CA ARG A 15 -6.14 -15.81 15.01
C ARG A 15 -6.14 -14.39 14.44
N ALA A 16 -4.98 -13.74 14.38
CA ALA A 16 -4.85 -12.41 13.82
C ALA A 16 -5.26 -12.36 12.33
N ARG A 17 -4.81 -13.34 11.52
CA ARG A 17 -5.24 -13.47 10.12
C ARG A 17 -6.76 -13.60 10.01
N THR A 18 -7.37 -14.47 10.81
CA THR A 18 -8.82 -14.69 10.78
C THR A 18 -9.58 -13.41 11.11
N ALA A 19 -9.18 -12.70 12.17
CA ALA A 19 -9.79 -11.46 12.58
C ALA A 19 -9.60 -10.32 11.52
N LEU A 20 -8.43 -10.23 10.89
CA LEU A 20 -8.18 -9.29 9.80
C LEU A 20 -9.09 -9.55 8.60
N VAL A 21 -9.16 -10.80 8.14
CA VAL A 21 -10.02 -11.17 7.00
C VAL A 21 -11.50 -10.88 7.31
N GLU A 22 -11.95 -11.14 8.54
CA GLU A 22 -13.31 -10.83 8.99
C GLU A 22 -13.58 -9.31 8.97
N GLN A 23 -12.70 -8.50 9.53
CA GLN A 23 -12.85 -7.04 9.53
C GLN A 23 -12.84 -6.46 8.12
N ILE A 24 -11.92 -6.91 7.27
CA ILE A 24 -11.86 -6.46 5.87
C ILE A 24 -13.13 -6.86 5.14
N GLY A 25 -13.63 -8.09 5.35
CA GLY A 25 -14.85 -8.63 4.74
C GLY A 25 -16.13 -7.88 5.12
N ARG A 26 -16.14 -7.09 6.20
CA ARG A 26 -17.28 -6.22 6.56
C ARG A 26 -17.50 -5.11 5.53
N ARG A 27 -16.42 -4.61 4.91
CA ARG A 27 -16.48 -3.50 3.94
C ARG A 27 -16.25 -3.96 2.50
N ILE A 28 -15.41 -4.97 2.30
CA ILE A 28 -15.08 -5.51 0.98
C ILE A 28 -15.96 -6.72 0.68
N VAL A 29 -16.88 -6.55 -0.24
CA VAL A 29 -17.80 -7.62 -0.67
C VAL A 29 -17.14 -8.45 -1.76
N GLY A 30 -17.10 -9.76 -1.59
CA GLY A 30 -16.41 -10.66 -2.50
C GLY A 30 -14.89 -10.58 -2.36
N GLN A 31 -14.17 -10.93 -3.43
CA GLN A 31 -12.71 -10.86 -3.50
C GLN A 31 -11.97 -11.59 -2.37
N HIS A 32 -12.60 -12.61 -1.75
CA HIS A 32 -12.06 -13.33 -0.59
C HIS A 32 -10.63 -13.83 -0.80
N LYS A 33 -10.35 -14.40 -2.00
CA LYS A 33 -9.01 -14.88 -2.34
C LYS A 33 -7.99 -13.74 -2.37
N ILE A 34 -8.36 -12.58 -2.91
CA ILE A 34 -7.46 -11.41 -2.99
C ILE A 34 -7.16 -10.89 -1.58
N VAL A 35 -8.17 -10.83 -0.72
CA VAL A 35 -8.00 -10.42 0.69
C VAL A 35 -7.08 -11.39 1.42
N ASP A 36 -7.29 -12.70 1.26
CA ASP A 36 -6.45 -13.74 1.87
C ASP A 36 -5.00 -13.65 1.41
N ASP A 37 -4.76 -13.56 0.11
CA ASP A 37 -3.43 -13.48 -0.48
C ASP A 37 -2.73 -12.16 -0.06
N LEU A 38 -3.49 -11.06 0.01
CA LEU A 38 -2.98 -9.76 0.46
C LEU A 38 -2.55 -9.78 1.92
N VAL A 39 -3.39 -10.32 2.80
CA VAL A 39 -3.07 -10.48 4.23
C VAL A 39 -1.85 -11.39 4.40
N ALA A 40 -1.76 -12.49 3.64
CA ALA A 40 -0.61 -13.38 3.68
C ALA A 40 0.68 -12.67 3.25
N ALA A 41 0.66 -11.89 2.16
CA ALA A 41 1.81 -11.13 1.71
C ALA A 41 2.25 -10.09 2.74
N LEU A 42 1.29 -9.40 3.36
CA LEU A 42 1.54 -8.40 4.39
C LEU A 42 2.20 -9.01 5.63
N LEU A 43 1.68 -10.11 6.14
CA LEU A 43 2.26 -10.83 7.28
C LEU A 43 3.65 -11.41 6.98
N ALA A 44 3.94 -11.69 5.70
CA ALA A 44 5.26 -12.11 5.24
C ALA A 44 6.22 -10.92 4.96
N GLY A 45 5.78 -9.68 5.14
CA GLY A 45 6.58 -8.47 4.86
C GLY A 45 6.82 -8.20 3.38
N GLY A 46 5.98 -8.76 2.49
CA GLY A 46 6.14 -8.64 1.03
C GLY A 46 5.24 -7.58 0.42
N HIS A 47 5.68 -6.97 -0.67
CA HIS A 47 4.90 -6.01 -1.44
C HIS A 47 4.01 -6.71 -2.46
N VAL A 48 2.92 -6.07 -2.91
CA VAL A 48 1.94 -6.67 -3.81
C VAL A 48 1.64 -5.77 -5.01
N LEU A 49 1.53 -6.38 -6.20
CA LEU A 49 1.04 -5.74 -7.41
C LEU A 49 -0.39 -6.20 -7.70
N LEU A 50 -1.33 -5.26 -7.68
CA LEU A 50 -2.73 -5.50 -8.04
C LEU A 50 -2.96 -5.15 -9.51
N VAL A 51 -3.25 -6.14 -10.33
CA VAL A 51 -3.57 -5.94 -11.76
C VAL A 51 -5.07 -6.04 -11.95
N GLY A 52 -5.68 -4.99 -12.48
CA GLY A 52 -7.12 -4.98 -12.72
C GLY A 52 -7.62 -3.64 -13.23
N VAL A 53 -8.79 -3.65 -13.86
CA VAL A 53 -9.42 -2.46 -14.41
C VAL A 53 -9.77 -1.44 -13.32
N PRO A 54 -9.96 -0.16 -13.66
CA PRO A 54 -10.46 0.85 -12.74
C PRO A 54 -11.84 0.50 -12.18
N GLY A 55 -12.18 1.03 -11.01
CA GLY A 55 -13.51 0.87 -10.42
C GLY A 55 -13.72 -0.41 -9.59
N LEU A 56 -12.72 -1.29 -9.47
CA LEU A 56 -12.81 -2.53 -8.70
C LEU A 56 -12.44 -2.38 -7.22
N ALA A 57 -12.71 -1.23 -6.63
CA ALA A 57 -12.52 -0.93 -5.20
C ALA A 57 -11.10 -1.17 -4.64
N LYS A 58 -10.04 -1.19 -5.48
CA LYS A 58 -8.65 -1.40 -5.05
C LYS A 58 -8.22 -0.42 -3.96
N THR A 59 -8.53 0.86 -4.11
CA THR A 59 -8.22 1.89 -3.11
C THR A 59 -8.95 1.64 -1.79
N LEU A 60 -10.25 1.29 -1.86
CA LEU A 60 -11.03 0.97 -0.68
C LEU A 60 -10.49 -0.24 0.07
N LEU A 61 -10.08 -1.28 -0.66
CA LEU A 61 -9.44 -2.47 -0.08
C LEU A 61 -8.19 -2.09 0.72
N VAL A 62 -7.27 -1.31 0.12
CA VAL A 62 -6.02 -0.93 0.78
C VAL A 62 -6.24 -0.03 1.99
N GLN A 63 -7.17 0.92 1.90
CA GLN A 63 -7.57 1.75 3.04
C GLN A 63 -8.16 0.92 4.18
N THR A 64 -9.01 -0.06 3.85
CA THR A 64 -9.61 -0.95 4.85
C THR A 64 -8.55 -1.80 5.56
N VAL A 65 -7.57 -2.32 4.82
CA VAL A 65 -6.43 -3.04 5.39
C VAL A 65 -5.62 -2.14 6.34
N ALA A 66 -5.33 -0.91 5.94
CA ALA A 66 -4.59 0.04 6.77
C ALA A 66 -5.33 0.37 8.07
N GLN A 67 -6.65 0.54 8.00
CA GLN A 67 -7.50 0.77 9.18
C GLN A 67 -7.52 -0.44 10.12
N ALA A 68 -7.66 -1.66 9.56
CA ALA A 68 -7.67 -2.89 10.36
C ALA A 68 -6.32 -3.17 11.06
N LEU A 69 -5.24 -2.55 10.59
CA LEU A 69 -3.88 -2.68 11.15
C LEU A 69 -3.43 -1.46 11.96
N ASP A 70 -4.28 -0.45 12.12
CA ASP A 70 -3.91 0.83 12.75
C ASP A 70 -2.60 1.41 12.18
N LEU A 71 -2.45 1.37 10.86
CA LEU A 71 -1.26 1.80 10.14
C LEU A 71 -1.54 3.06 9.33
N GLN A 72 -0.52 3.92 9.24
CA GLN A 72 -0.60 5.13 8.43
C GLN A 72 -0.69 4.78 6.94
N PHE A 73 -1.81 5.17 6.33
CA PHE A 73 -2.06 5.02 4.89
C PHE A 73 -1.63 6.27 4.13
N SER A 74 -1.00 6.05 2.98
CA SER A 74 -0.80 7.10 1.98
C SER A 74 -1.10 6.60 0.57
N ARG A 75 -1.52 7.51 -0.31
CA ARG A 75 -1.80 7.21 -1.72
C ARG A 75 -0.98 8.13 -2.62
N VAL A 76 -0.37 7.55 -3.62
CA VAL A 76 0.31 8.24 -4.70
C VAL A 76 -0.33 7.82 -6.02
N GLN A 77 -0.93 8.78 -6.73
CA GLN A 77 -1.41 8.55 -8.09
C GLN A 77 -0.25 8.76 -9.05
N PHE A 78 0.13 7.73 -9.77
CA PHE A 78 1.20 7.80 -10.77
C PHE A 78 0.67 8.43 -12.05
N THR A 79 1.31 9.53 -12.47
CA THR A 79 0.97 10.29 -13.68
C THR A 79 2.22 10.50 -14.53
N PRO A 80 2.09 10.82 -15.83
CA PRO A 80 3.26 11.00 -16.70
C PRO A 80 4.20 12.13 -16.29
N ASP A 81 3.72 13.09 -15.52
CA ASP A 81 4.46 14.25 -15.01
C ASP A 81 4.99 14.07 -13.58
N LEU A 82 4.65 12.95 -12.90
CA LEU A 82 5.08 12.69 -11.53
C LEU A 82 6.60 12.55 -11.45
N MET A 83 7.20 13.34 -10.56
CA MET A 83 8.64 13.32 -10.31
C MET A 83 9.00 12.42 -9.11
N PRO A 84 10.22 11.88 -9.06
CA PRO A 84 10.69 11.12 -7.89
C PRO A 84 10.55 11.88 -6.56
N SER A 85 10.84 13.19 -6.56
CA SER A 85 10.70 14.06 -5.38
C SER A 85 9.28 14.18 -4.85
N ASP A 86 8.27 14.01 -5.70
CA ASP A 86 6.86 14.06 -5.29
C ASP A 86 6.49 12.84 -4.44
N ILE A 87 7.23 11.73 -4.62
CA ILE A 87 7.06 10.49 -3.85
C ILE A 87 7.95 10.50 -2.61
N THR A 88 9.24 10.83 -2.79
CA THR A 88 10.26 10.71 -1.75
C THR A 88 10.33 11.91 -0.81
N GLY A 89 9.84 13.05 -1.26
CA GLY A 89 9.98 14.31 -0.55
C GLY A 89 11.14 15.15 -1.08
N THR A 90 11.22 16.37 -0.61
CA THR A 90 12.19 17.38 -1.06
C THR A 90 12.66 18.26 0.08
N GLU A 91 13.82 18.91 -0.10
CA GLU A 91 14.25 19.94 0.84
C GLU A 91 13.55 21.27 0.54
N LEU A 92 12.98 21.87 1.56
CA LEU A 92 12.40 23.20 1.54
C LEU A 92 13.31 24.17 2.28
N LEU A 93 13.48 25.38 1.74
CA LEU A 93 14.17 26.44 2.42
C LEU A 93 13.16 27.18 3.30
N GLU A 94 13.23 26.97 4.60
CA GLU A 94 12.38 27.65 5.59
C GLU A 94 13.17 28.72 6.33
N GLU A 95 12.52 29.81 6.71
CA GLU A 95 13.08 30.80 7.63
C GLU A 95 12.76 30.38 9.06
N ASP A 96 13.80 30.16 9.86
CA ASP A 96 13.66 29.92 11.29
C ASP A 96 13.22 31.21 11.96
N HIS A 97 11.98 31.26 12.38
CA HIS A 97 11.38 32.43 13.02
C HIS A 97 12.06 32.85 14.33
N ALA A 98 12.80 31.94 14.98
CA ALA A 98 13.52 32.24 16.22
C ALA A 98 14.87 32.94 15.95
N THR A 99 15.53 32.61 14.87
CA THR A 99 16.90 33.08 14.54
C THR A 99 16.98 33.99 13.32
N GLY A 100 15.91 34.09 12.49
CA GLY A 100 15.90 34.78 11.20
C GLY A 100 16.80 34.13 10.14
N ARG A 101 17.32 32.93 10.38
CA ARG A 101 18.19 32.22 9.44
C ARG A 101 17.39 31.32 8.54
N ARG A 102 17.84 31.23 7.29
CA ARG A 102 17.30 30.26 6.34
C ARG A 102 17.94 28.91 6.59
N ILE A 103 17.11 27.88 6.82
CA ILE A 103 17.52 26.50 7.04
C ILE A 103 16.86 25.61 6.00
N PHE A 104 17.58 24.58 5.54
CA PHE A 104 16.99 23.53 4.72
C PHE A 104 16.29 22.53 5.65
N LYS A 105 15.03 22.25 5.35
CA LYS A 105 14.24 21.26 6.08
C LYS A 105 13.68 20.24 5.10
N PHE A 106 13.89 18.97 5.38
CA PHE A 106 13.34 17.90 4.56
C PHE A 106 11.84 17.76 4.80
N ALA A 107 11.06 17.99 3.76
CA ALA A 107 9.63 17.73 3.71
C ALA A 107 9.43 16.28 3.21
N LYS A 108 8.95 15.42 4.09
CA LYS A 108 8.67 14.01 3.77
C LYS A 108 7.60 13.90 2.71
N GLY A 109 7.84 13.06 1.70
CA GLY A 109 6.85 12.70 0.70
C GLY A 109 5.90 11.61 1.19
N PRO A 110 4.89 11.25 0.39
CA PRO A 110 3.87 10.26 0.74
C PRO A 110 4.43 8.84 0.97
N ILE A 111 5.64 8.54 0.52
CA ILE A 111 6.29 7.24 0.75
C ILE A 111 6.56 6.96 2.24
N PHE A 112 6.53 7.98 3.09
CA PHE A 112 6.74 7.83 4.53
C PHE A 112 5.50 7.35 5.30
N GLY A 113 4.52 6.76 4.62
CA GLY A 113 3.45 5.98 5.24
C GLY A 113 3.86 4.52 5.48
N ASN A 114 3.16 3.82 6.37
CA ASN A 114 3.34 2.39 6.58
C ASN A 114 2.77 1.57 5.41
N ILE A 115 1.57 1.93 4.96
CA ILE A 115 0.90 1.33 3.80
C ILE A 115 0.80 2.37 2.70
N VAL A 116 1.51 2.13 1.61
CA VAL A 116 1.57 3.04 0.46
C VAL A 116 0.86 2.41 -0.73
N LEU A 117 -0.21 3.04 -1.20
CA LEU A 117 -0.86 2.70 -2.45
C LEU A 117 -0.20 3.48 -3.60
N ALA A 118 0.57 2.79 -4.43
CA ALA A 118 1.11 3.32 -5.68
C ALA A 118 0.11 3.05 -6.82
N ASP A 119 -0.81 3.99 -7.05
CA ASP A 119 -1.91 3.78 -7.98
C ASP A 119 -1.50 4.06 -9.42
N GLU A 120 -1.75 3.11 -10.33
CA GLU A 120 -1.39 3.15 -11.76
C GLU A 120 0.13 3.33 -11.99
N ILE A 121 0.96 2.52 -11.32
CA ILE A 121 2.42 2.65 -11.34
C ILE A 121 3.02 2.71 -12.75
N ASN A 122 2.39 2.04 -13.72
CA ASN A 122 2.82 2.02 -15.12
C ASN A 122 2.58 3.33 -15.88
N ARG A 123 1.93 4.35 -15.30
CA ARG A 123 1.72 5.66 -15.95
C ARG A 123 2.87 6.64 -15.74
N ALA A 124 3.66 6.46 -14.70
CA ALA A 124 4.79 7.36 -14.47
C ALA A 124 6.06 6.91 -15.22
N PRO A 125 6.97 7.85 -15.52
CA PRO A 125 8.23 7.54 -16.17
C PRO A 125 9.09 6.54 -15.38
N PRO A 126 9.97 5.76 -16.06
CA PRO A 126 10.80 4.74 -15.41
C PRO A 126 11.65 5.26 -14.25
N LYS A 127 12.09 6.53 -14.29
CA LYS A 127 12.86 7.15 -13.21
C LYS A 127 12.04 7.27 -11.92
N THR A 128 10.77 7.60 -12.03
CA THR A 128 9.84 7.72 -10.90
C THR A 128 9.46 6.37 -10.34
N GLN A 129 9.20 5.38 -11.21
CA GLN A 129 9.01 3.99 -10.80
C GLN A 129 10.23 3.46 -10.03
N ALA A 130 11.45 3.72 -10.55
CA ALA A 130 12.69 3.28 -9.92
C ALA A 130 12.87 3.83 -8.50
N ALA A 131 12.46 5.06 -8.24
CA ALA A 131 12.54 5.66 -6.91
C ALA A 131 11.66 4.91 -5.89
N LEU A 132 10.43 4.54 -6.25
CA LEU A 132 9.57 3.71 -5.40
C LEU A 132 10.18 2.32 -5.18
N LEU A 133 10.61 1.67 -6.25
CA LEU A 133 11.16 0.31 -6.20
C LEU A 133 12.47 0.23 -5.41
N GLN A 134 13.30 1.28 -5.46
CA GLN A 134 14.48 1.39 -4.61
C GLN A 134 14.10 1.51 -3.13
N ALA A 135 13.13 2.36 -2.82
CA ALA A 135 12.65 2.54 -1.45
C ALA A 135 12.04 1.24 -0.87
N MET A 136 11.35 0.44 -1.70
CA MET A 136 10.85 -0.89 -1.32
C MET A 136 11.98 -1.84 -0.94
N GLN A 137 13.12 -1.78 -1.62
CA GLN A 137 14.26 -2.66 -1.38
C GLN A 137 15.12 -2.21 -0.21
N GLU A 138 15.34 -0.91 -0.09
CA GLU A 138 16.28 -0.33 0.89
C GLU A 138 15.61 0.04 2.21
N HIS A 139 14.26 0.07 2.27
CA HIS A 139 13.48 0.59 3.38
C HIS A 139 13.93 1.99 3.81
N ALA A 140 14.43 2.76 2.85
CA ALA A 140 14.97 4.09 3.04
C ALA A 140 14.90 4.92 1.77
N VAL A 141 14.97 6.23 1.93
CA VAL A 141 15.06 7.22 0.86
C VAL A 141 16.28 8.09 1.08
N THR A 142 17.07 8.30 0.05
CA THR A 142 18.18 9.25 0.09
C THR A 142 17.79 10.55 -0.62
N ALA A 143 17.74 11.64 0.13
CA ALA A 143 17.46 12.98 -0.37
C ALA A 143 18.54 13.94 0.10
N ALA A 144 19.03 14.79 -0.82
CA ALA A 144 20.09 15.78 -0.54
C ALA A 144 21.30 15.24 0.24
N GLY A 145 21.70 14.01 -0.05
CA GLY A 145 22.85 13.36 0.58
C GLY A 145 22.58 12.75 1.98
N THR A 146 21.35 12.88 2.47
CA THR A 146 20.92 12.28 3.76
C THR A 146 20.00 11.11 3.53
N THR A 147 20.23 10.00 4.22
CA THR A 147 19.38 8.81 4.16
C THR A 147 18.33 8.86 5.28
N HIS A 148 17.08 8.78 4.89
CA HIS A 148 15.92 8.78 5.76
C HIS A 148 15.28 7.39 5.75
N ARG A 149 15.20 6.73 6.91
CA ARG A 149 14.53 5.44 7.04
C ARG A 149 13.02 5.60 6.92
N LEU A 150 12.38 4.65 6.25
CA LEU A 150 10.92 4.54 6.18
C LEU A 150 10.36 3.96 7.49
N PRO A 151 9.09 4.23 7.81
CA PRO A 151 8.45 3.62 8.98
C PRO A 151 8.32 2.10 8.80
N GLU A 152 8.39 1.36 9.89
CA GLU A 152 8.15 -0.09 9.90
C GLU A 152 6.85 -0.40 10.64
N PRO A 153 6.04 -1.35 10.16
CA PRO A 153 6.19 -2.08 8.89
C PRO A 153 5.98 -1.16 7.68
N PHE A 154 6.69 -1.44 6.58
CA PHE A 154 6.56 -0.71 5.33
C PHE A 154 6.03 -1.64 4.24
N PHE A 155 4.85 -1.34 3.72
CA PHE A 155 4.16 -2.17 2.74
C PHE A 155 3.67 -1.33 1.56
N VAL A 156 4.02 -1.76 0.35
CA VAL A 156 3.58 -1.12 -0.89
C VAL A 156 2.61 -2.03 -1.62
N LEU A 157 1.43 -1.48 -1.92
CA LEU A 157 0.53 -2.01 -2.92
C LEU A 157 0.61 -1.13 -4.16
N ALA A 158 1.13 -1.68 -5.25
CA ALA A 158 1.07 -1.01 -6.53
C ALA A 158 -0.16 -1.49 -7.31
N THR A 159 -0.78 -0.61 -8.10
CA THR A 159 -1.82 -1.01 -9.04
C THR A 159 -1.36 -0.83 -10.47
N GLN A 160 -1.86 -1.68 -11.36
CA GLN A 160 -1.66 -1.58 -12.79
C GLN A 160 -2.98 -1.82 -13.52
N ASN A 161 -3.28 -0.94 -14.47
CA ASN A 161 -4.40 -1.13 -15.38
C ASN A 161 -3.92 -1.85 -16.64
N PRO A 162 -4.37 -3.08 -16.91
CA PRO A 162 -3.89 -3.86 -18.07
C PRO A 162 -4.47 -3.37 -19.41
N ILE A 163 -5.53 -2.58 -19.40
CA ILE A 163 -6.22 -2.13 -20.61
C ILE A 163 -5.58 -0.85 -21.18
N GLU A 164 -5.07 0.02 -20.33
CA GLU A 164 -4.41 1.24 -20.75
C GLU A 164 -2.98 0.93 -21.25
N GLN A 165 -2.79 0.98 -22.57
CA GLN A 165 -1.49 0.78 -23.21
C GLN A 165 -0.87 2.10 -23.69
N GLU A 166 -1.67 3.09 -24.08
CA GLU A 166 -1.17 4.38 -24.54
C GLU A 166 -0.64 5.21 -23.34
N GLY A 167 0.56 5.78 -23.50
CA GLY A 167 1.18 6.63 -22.48
C GLY A 167 1.62 5.87 -21.22
N THR A 168 1.80 4.55 -21.31
CA THR A 168 2.27 3.73 -20.19
C THR A 168 3.70 3.25 -20.38
N TYR A 169 4.36 3.00 -19.25
CA TYR A 169 5.71 2.46 -19.15
C TYR A 169 5.64 1.12 -18.39
N PRO A 170 5.61 -0.02 -19.08
CA PRO A 170 5.54 -1.32 -18.43
C PRO A 170 6.74 -1.55 -17.52
N LEU A 171 6.50 -2.20 -16.39
CA LEU A 171 7.57 -2.61 -15.48
C LEU A 171 8.37 -3.76 -16.12
N PRO A 172 9.70 -3.67 -16.22
CA PRO A 172 10.54 -4.80 -16.61
C PRO A 172 10.42 -5.96 -15.62
N GLU A 173 10.65 -7.20 -16.10
CA GLU A 173 10.58 -8.42 -15.25
C GLU A 173 11.43 -8.32 -13.99
N ALA A 174 12.66 -7.81 -14.07
CA ALA A 174 13.54 -7.61 -12.93
C ALA A 174 12.99 -6.60 -11.88
N GLN A 175 12.03 -5.78 -12.26
CA GLN A 175 11.33 -4.88 -11.33
C GLN A 175 10.08 -5.52 -10.74
N LEU A 176 9.44 -6.43 -11.49
CA LEU A 176 8.30 -7.21 -10.99
C LEU A 176 8.73 -8.17 -9.86
N ASP A 177 9.96 -8.67 -9.87
CA ASP A 177 10.53 -9.54 -8.82
C ASP A 177 10.58 -8.88 -7.43
N ARG A 178 10.37 -7.56 -7.34
CA ARG A 178 10.28 -6.86 -6.05
C ARG A 178 8.91 -7.00 -5.38
N PHE A 179 7.92 -7.47 -6.13
CA PHE A 179 6.60 -7.78 -5.60
C PHE A 179 6.53 -9.27 -5.29
N MET A 180 6.18 -9.59 -4.04
CA MET A 180 6.00 -10.98 -3.59
C MET A 180 4.89 -11.68 -4.35
N MET A 181 3.82 -10.95 -4.67
CA MET A 181 2.66 -11.48 -5.38
C MET A 181 2.15 -10.48 -6.41
N GLN A 182 1.66 -11.03 -7.53
CA GLN A 182 0.83 -10.32 -8.49
C GLN A 182 -0.58 -10.89 -8.40
N LEU A 183 -1.53 -10.06 -7.97
CA LEU A 183 -2.93 -10.44 -7.78
C LEU A 183 -3.78 -9.84 -8.90
N ILE A 184 -4.55 -10.68 -9.57
CA ILE A 184 -5.44 -10.26 -10.64
C ILE A 184 -6.82 -9.99 -10.05
N VAL A 185 -7.25 -8.73 -10.10
CA VAL A 185 -8.57 -8.28 -9.63
C VAL A 185 -9.54 -8.34 -10.81
N GLY A 186 -10.42 -9.34 -10.79
CA GLY A 186 -11.47 -9.51 -11.79
C GLY A 186 -12.76 -8.76 -11.43
N TYR A 187 -13.70 -8.77 -12.38
CA TYR A 187 -15.05 -8.27 -12.11
C TYR A 187 -15.76 -9.15 -11.08
N PRO A 188 -16.58 -8.55 -10.22
CA PRO A 188 -17.42 -9.31 -9.28
C PRO A 188 -18.42 -10.18 -10.03
N SER A 189 -18.86 -11.28 -9.42
CA SER A 189 -20.01 -12.04 -9.89
C SER A 189 -21.29 -11.23 -9.75
N ARG A 190 -22.36 -11.64 -10.44
CA ARG A 190 -23.67 -10.99 -10.34
C ARG A 190 -24.18 -10.93 -8.88
N GLU A 191 -24.00 -12.01 -8.14
CA GLU A 191 -24.41 -12.07 -6.73
C GLU A 191 -23.56 -11.14 -5.85
N GLU A 192 -22.29 -10.95 -6.18
CA GLU A 192 -21.41 -9.98 -5.51
C GLU A 192 -21.82 -8.55 -5.88
N GLU A 193 -22.13 -8.25 -7.15
CA GLU A 193 -22.63 -6.94 -7.58
C GLU A 193 -23.92 -6.56 -6.84
N GLU A 194 -24.87 -7.47 -6.74
CA GLU A 194 -26.13 -7.24 -6.00
C GLU A 194 -25.85 -6.93 -4.51
N ARG A 195 -24.89 -7.63 -3.88
CA ARG A 195 -24.45 -7.35 -2.50
C ARG A 195 -23.73 -6.02 -2.37
N ILE A 196 -22.87 -5.66 -3.34
CA ILE A 196 -22.16 -4.38 -3.36
C ILE A 196 -23.17 -3.24 -3.42
N VAL A 197 -24.14 -3.31 -4.34
CA VAL A 197 -25.21 -2.30 -4.45
C VAL A 197 -25.98 -2.17 -3.15
N ALA A 198 -26.39 -3.28 -2.54
CA ALA A 198 -27.12 -3.27 -1.26
C ALA A 198 -26.28 -2.66 -0.11
N ALA A 199 -24.97 -2.91 -0.10
CA ALA A 199 -24.07 -2.39 0.93
C ALA A 199 -23.73 -0.90 0.74
N THR A 200 -23.69 -0.40 -0.52
CA THR A 200 -23.26 0.97 -0.84
C THR A 200 -24.40 1.98 -0.96
N THR A 201 -25.65 1.52 -1.07
CA THR A 201 -26.83 2.40 -1.17
C THR A 201 -27.45 2.77 0.18
N GLY A 202 -26.94 2.23 1.30
CA GLY A 202 -27.38 2.57 2.66
C GLY A 202 -26.53 3.70 3.27
N ASP A 203 -27.13 4.50 4.16
CA ASP A 203 -26.44 5.56 4.92
C ASP A 203 -25.51 5.03 6.04
N ARG A 204 -25.16 3.74 6.03
CA ARG A 204 -24.32 3.14 7.07
C ARG A 204 -22.85 3.17 6.65
N GLU A 205 -22.08 4.01 7.30
CA GLU A 205 -20.63 3.92 7.27
C GLU A 205 -20.21 2.70 8.10
N ILE A 206 -19.49 1.76 7.46
CA ILE A 206 -18.99 0.56 8.13
C ILE A 206 -17.69 0.95 8.82
N GLU A 207 -17.71 1.01 10.14
CA GLU A 207 -16.50 1.19 10.95
C GLU A 207 -15.68 -0.09 10.96
N ILE A 208 -14.38 0.06 10.75
CA ILE A 208 -13.37 -1.01 10.82
C ILE A 208 -12.62 -0.84 12.13
N GLU A 209 -12.65 -1.86 12.94
CA GLU A 209 -11.94 -1.91 14.21
C GLU A 209 -10.50 -2.40 13.98
N PRO A 210 -9.48 -1.75 14.58
CA PRO A 210 -8.12 -2.25 14.53
C PRO A 210 -8.00 -3.63 15.15
N VAL A 211 -7.31 -4.54 14.47
CA VAL A 211 -7.04 -5.91 14.93
C VAL A 211 -5.60 -6.04 15.44
N LEU A 212 -4.68 -5.38 14.76
CA LEU A 212 -3.25 -5.32 15.09
C LEU A 212 -2.77 -3.88 15.01
N ASN A 213 -1.61 -3.62 15.55
CA ASN A 213 -0.89 -2.35 15.39
C ASN A 213 0.54 -2.58 14.92
N ALA A 214 1.29 -1.51 14.66
CA ALA A 214 2.66 -1.56 14.15
C ALA A 214 3.67 -2.34 15.02
N GLN A 215 3.36 -2.60 16.29
CA GLN A 215 4.26 -3.30 17.22
C GLN A 215 3.94 -4.80 17.35
N GLN A 216 2.79 -5.21 16.92
CA GLN A 216 2.30 -6.60 16.94
C GLN A 216 2.56 -7.30 15.60
#